data_774d9f7337677c3f60335e7e7e58df20
#
_entry.id   774d9f7337677c3f60335e7e7e58df20
#
_cell.length_a   1.000
_cell.length_b   1.000
_cell.length_c   1.000
_cell.angle_alpha   90.00
_cell.angle_beta   90.00
_cell.angle_gamma   90.00
#
_symmetry.space_group_name_H-M   'P 1'
#
loop_
_entity.id
_entity.type
_entity.pdbx_description
1 polymer ?
#
loop_
_entity_poly.entity_id
_entity_poly.type
_entity_poly.pdbx_seq_one_letter_code
_entity_poly.pdbx_strand_id
1 'polypeptide(L)'
;MVNQFATALRSRKPIGASFEFGLAPDSNINRATDSATLDTIIAPLDLSRDARQTSGLGVRAAGQAYLRAPLAKDLSFLPRVSGQGVLYRHSAFNDVSASAQLGLEWSPGRERIRPSAGASFRWYGGQLYARTATATIDWQHPLDGKSQLGAALTAGTTDYRLNHLQDGMLWNASIAYERAFDARSGGGITLVGTRQTARDPGYATVSGGVDLLYWREFGKTSAFVTLGGRRLEGDARLFLFPDRRREWTLSAGGGATLRALAWHGFAPLVRVEFERNWSTVGLYDYRRVAGTFGITRAF
;
A
#
# COMPACT_ATOMS: atom_id res chain seq x y z
N MET A 1 4.15 -1.31 2.39
CA MET A 1 3.50 -0.09 2.95
C MET A 1 3.08 -0.23 4.41
N VAL A 2 2.50 -1.34 4.85
CA VAL A 2 1.99 -1.53 6.23
C VAL A 2 3.06 -1.30 7.31
N ASN A 3 4.30 -1.74 7.12
CA ASN A 3 5.33 -1.67 8.17
C ASN A 3 5.89 -0.27 8.45
N GLN A 4 5.95 0.62 7.47
CA GLN A 4 6.49 1.98 7.70
C GLN A 4 5.47 2.85 8.43
N PHE A 5 4.20 2.78 8.06
CA PHE A 5 3.12 3.45 8.78
C PHE A 5 2.97 2.94 10.21
N ALA A 6 3.00 1.62 10.40
CA ALA A 6 2.89 1.01 11.72
C ALA A 6 4.03 1.44 12.66
N THR A 7 5.26 1.59 12.17
CA THR A 7 6.40 2.04 12.97
C THR A 7 6.24 3.50 13.41
N ALA A 8 5.84 4.39 12.50
CA ALA A 8 5.58 5.79 12.83
C ALA A 8 4.42 5.95 13.83
N LEU A 9 3.38 5.15 13.67
CA LEU A 9 2.23 5.17 14.59
C LEU A 9 2.52 4.57 15.95
N ARG A 10 3.49 3.67 16.08
CA ARG A 10 3.91 3.07 17.36
C ARG A 10 4.92 3.91 18.13
N SER A 11 5.66 4.78 17.44
CA SER A 11 6.67 5.63 18.09
C SER A 11 6.00 6.66 19.00
N ARG A 12 6.60 6.89 20.18
CA ARG A 12 6.27 7.99 21.10
C ARG A 12 7.18 9.21 20.91
N LYS A 13 8.11 9.15 19.97
CA LYS A 13 9.02 10.27 19.69
C LYS A 13 8.24 11.50 19.19
N PRO A 14 8.66 12.72 19.55
CA PRO A 14 8.00 13.95 19.08
C PRO A 14 8.20 14.17 17.57
N ILE A 15 9.30 13.70 17.01
CA ILE A 15 9.61 13.78 15.59
C ILE A 15 10.10 12.39 15.15
N GLY A 16 9.66 11.95 14.00
CA GLY A 16 10.20 10.76 13.39
C GLY A 16 10.19 10.85 11.87
N ALA A 17 11.20 10.26 11.26
CA ALA A 17 11.31 10.12 9.82
C ALA A 17 11.84 8.73 9.47
N SER A 18 11.49 8.24 8.30
CA SER A 18 12.08 7.05 7.72
C SER A 18 12.30 7.25 6.24
N PHE A 19 13.35 6.60 5.74
CA PHE A 19 13.72 6.66 4.35
C PHE A 19 14.15 5.27 3.86
N GLU A 20 13.82 4.94 2.62
CA GLU A 20 14.20 3.74 1.91
C GLU A 20 14.61 4.12 0.49
N PHE A 21 15.74 3.60 0.03
CA PHE A 21 16.23 3.80 -1.32
C PHE A 21 16.88 2.52 -1.83
N GLY A 22 16.64 2.13 -3.09
CA GLY A 22 17.22 0.92 -3.63
C GLY A 22 16.86 0.63 -5.08
N LEU A 23 17.43 -0.44 -5.59
CA LEU A 23 17.10 -1.02 -6.88
C LEU A 23 15.83 -1.87 -6.75
N ALA A 24 14.98 -1.80 -7.77
CA ALA A 24 13.69 -2.48 -7.81
C ALA A 24 13.51 -3.27 -9.12
N PRO A 25 14.14 -4.46 -9.25
CA PRO A 25 13.83 -5.36 -10.35
C PRO A 25 12.38 -5.86 -10.24
N ASP A 26 11.69 -5.91 -11.38
CA ASP A 26 10.28 -6.26 -11.43
C ASP A 26 9.96 -6.96 -12.75
N SER A 27 9.30 -8.10 -12.69
CA SER A 27 8.92 -8.89 -13.86
C SER A 27 7.68 -8.35 -14.59
N ASN A 28 6.95 -7.40 -13.95
CA ASN A 28 5.71 -6.85 -14.48
C ASN A 28 5.45 -5.45 -13.90
N ILE A 29 6.19 -4.45 -14.40
CA ILE A 29 6.19 -3.08 -13.88
C ILE A 29 4.84 -2.38 -14.05
N ASN A 30 4.06 -2.76 -15.06
CA ASN A 30 2.75 -2.20 -15.39
C ASN A 30 1.57 -3.02 -14.88
N ARG A 31 1.81 -4.18 -14.22
CA ARG A 31 0.76 -5.12 -13.77
C ARG A 31 -0.24 -5.47 -14.86
N ALA A 32 0.27 -5.68 -16.06
CA ALA A 32 -0.52 -6.00 -17.23
C ALA A 32 -0.51 -7.51 -17.52
N THR A 33 -1.47 -7.96 -18.32
CA THR A 33 -1.54 -9.31 -18.83
C THR A 33 -0.35 -9.63 -19.74
N ASP A 34 0.02 -10.90 -19.82
CA ASP A 34 0.99 -11.41 -20.80
C ASP A 34 0.33 -11.77 -22.15
N SER A 35 -1.01 -11.76 -22.23
CA SER A 35 -1.74 -12.01 -23.46
C SER A 35 -1.46 -10.94 -24.52
N ALA A 36 -1.31 -11.36 -25.78
CA ALA A 36 -1.19 -10.45 -26.91
C ALA A 36 -2.55 -9.87 -27.35
N THR A 37 -3.63 -10.61 -27.08
CA THR A 37 -4.99 -10.26 -27.49
C THR A 37 -5.94 -10.34 -26.29
N LEU A 38 -6.98 -9.55 -26.33
CA LEU A 38 -8.08 -9.57 -25.36
C LEU A 38 -9.39 -9.86 -26.07
N ASP A 39 -10.19 -10.74 -25.48
CA ASP A 39 -11.56 -10.97 -25.95
C ASP A 39 -12.44 -9.79 -25.54
N THR A 40 -13.11 -9.20 -26.53
CA THR A 40 -14.08 -8.12 -26.33
C THR A 40 -15.41 -8.48 -26.96
N ILE A 41 -16.47 -7.73 -26.62
CA ILE A 41 -17.81 -7.94 -27.18
C ILE A 41 -17.92 -7.61 -28.68
N ILE A 42 -16.92 -6.96 -29.27
CA ILE A 42 -16.92 -6.53 -30.67
C ILE A 42 -16.06 -7.49 -31.51
N ALA A 43 -14.78 -7.65 -31.13
CA ALA A 43 -13.78 -8.51 -31.78
C ALA A 43 -12.57 -8.66 -30.84
N PRO A 44 -11.70 -9.64 -31.04
CA PRO A 44 -10.41 -9.69 -30.35
C PRO A 44 -9.62 -8.40 -30.57
N LEU A 45 -9.11 -7.82 -29.47
CA LEU A 45 -8.32 -6.59 -29.49
C LEU A 45 -6.84 -6.92 -29.28
N ASP A 46 -6.00 -6.55 -30.27
CA ASP A 46 -4.55 -6.67 -30.13
C ASP A 46 -3.99 -5.59 -29.20
N LEU A 47 -3.25 -6.02 -28.20
CA LEU A 47 -2.59 -5.14 -27.25
C LEU A 47 -1.24 -4.62 -27.78
N SER A 48 -1.01 -3.33 -27.65
CA SER A 48 0.31 -2.74 -27.87
C SER A 48 1.35 -3.34 -26.90
N ARG A 49 2.64 -3.18 -27.20
CA ARG A 49 3.71 -3.66 -26.32
C ARG A 49 3.60 -3.09 -24.90
N ASP A 50 3.28 -1.82 -24.76
CA ASP A 50 3.21 -1.12 -23.46
C ASP A 50 1.96 -1.51 -22.67
N ALA A 51 0.94 -2.06 -23.33
CA ALA A 51 -0.27 -2.57 -22.69
C ALA A 51 -0.11 -4.03 -22.19
N ARG A 52 0.98 -4.71 -22.57
CA ARG A 52 1.30 -6.07 -22.13
C ARG A 52 2.32 -6.08 -21.01
N GLN A 53 2.45 -7.22 -20.35
CA GLN A 53 3.46 -7.43 -19.31
C GLN A 53 4.85 -6.96 -19.77
N THR A 54 5.41 -6.02 -19.02
CA THR A 54 6.74 -5.47 -19.25
C THR A 54 7.58 -5.62 -17.99
N SER A 55 8.79 -6.18 -18.13
CA SER A 55 9.75 -6.27 -17.04
C SER A 55 10.68 -5.06 -17.03
N GLY A 56 11.22 -4.72 -15.87
CA GLY A 56 12.15 -3.61 -15.76
C GLY A 56 12.97 -3.61 -14.48
N LEU A 57 14.06 -2.85 -14.52
CA LEU A 57 14.84 -2.48 -13.34
C LEU A 57 14.54 -1.01 -13.05
N GLY A 58 13.97 -0.75 -11.88
CA GLY A 58 13.69 0.60 -11.41
C GLY A 58 14.59 1.01 -10.25
N VAL A 59 14.55 2.31 -9.95
CA VAL A 59 15.07 2.89 -8.71
C VAL A 59 13.88 3.24 -7.86
N ARG A 60 13.81 2.65 -6.65
CA ARG A 60 12.78 2.90 -5.65
C ARG A 60 13.27 3.90 -4.62
N ALA A 61 12.44 4.88 -4.33
CA ALA A 61 12.59 5.74 -3.17
C ALA A 61 11.26 5.77 -2.39
N ALA A 62 11.34 5.73 -1.06
CA ALA A 62 10.19 5.91 -0.20
C ALA A 62 10.59 6.63 1.08
N GLY A 63 9.73 7.48 1.61
CA GLY A 63 9.99 8.19 2.84
C GLY A 63 8.72 8.68 3.50
N GLN A 64 8.81 8.91 4.80
CA GLN A 64 7.77 9.54 5.59
C GLN A 64 8.39 10.33 6.73
N ALA A 65 7.66 11.34 7.16
CA ALA A 65 7.99 12.10 8.36
C ALA A 65 6.71 12.47 9.10
N TYR A 66 6.82 12.60 10.41
CA TYR A 66 5.74 13.09 11.27
C TYR A 66 6.31 13.99 12.37
N LEU A 67 5.46 14.89 12.83
CA LEU A 67 5.67 15.68 14.04
C LEU A 67 4.54 15.32 15.02
N ARG A 68 4.88 15.17 16.30
CA ARG A 68 3.90 15.06 17.39
C ARG A 68 4.12 16.25 18.32
N ALA A 69 3.25 17.24 18.24
CA ALA A 69 3.27 18.43 19.09
C ALA A 69 2.19 18.29 20.17
N PRO A 70 2.54 18.21 21.47
CA PRO A 70 1.55 18.12 22.53
C PRO A 70 0.71 19.39 22.58
N LEU A 71 -0.63 19.24 22.64
CA LEU A 71 -1.59 20.32 22.81
C LEU A 71 -2.16 20.33 24.24
N ALA A 72 -2.36 19.14 24.82
CA ALA A 72 -2.85 18.92 26.19
C ALA A 72 -2.30 17.59 26.71
N LYS A 73 -2.61 17.24 27.96
CA LYS A 73 -2.10 16.02 28.64
C LYS A 73 -2.17 14.76 27.79
N ASP A 74 -3.30 14.51 27.13
CA ASP A 74 -3.56 13.28 26.35
C ASP A 74 -3.85 13.59 24.88
N LEU A 75 -3.58 14.81 24.41
CA LEU A 75 -3.89 15.28 23.07
C LEU A 75 -2.64 15.87 22.40
N SER A 76 -2.33 15.40 21.22
CA SER A 76 -1.23 15.93 20.38
C SER A 76 -1.71 16.24 18.97
N PHE A 77 -1.14 17.26 18.36
CA PHE A 77 -1.24 17.51 16.92
C PHE A 77 -0.24 16.61 16.19
N LEU A 78 -0.68 15.94 15.11
CA LEU A 78 0.08 14.93 14.41
C LEU A 78 0.04 15.13 12.88
N PRO A 79 0.72 16.15 12.34
CA PRO A 79 0.94 16.24 10.90
C PRO A 79 1.87 15.13 10.41
N ARG A 80 1.59 14.60 9.21
CA ARG A 80 2.34 13.54 8.56
C ARG A 80 2.49 13.85 7.08
N VAL A 81 3.66 13.55 6.54
CA VAL A 81 3.92 13.58 5.10
C VAL A 81 4.56 12.26 4.68
N SER A 82 4.23 11.78 3.51
CA SER A 82 4.89 10.61 2.94
C SER A 82 4.98 10.71 1.42
N GLY A 83 5.97 10.03 0.86
CA GLY A 83 6.16 9.90 -0.56
C GLY A 83 6.82 8.58 -0.90
N GLN A 84 6.50 8.06 -2.06
CA GLN A 84 7.16 6.89 -2.61
C GLN A 84 7.12 6.94 -4.13
N GLY A 85 8.08 6.30 -4.76
CA GLY A 85 8.09 6.15 -6.20
C GLY A 85 9.04 5.07 -6.67
N VAL A 86 8.78 4.59 -7.87
CA VAL A 86 9.69 3.77 -8.63
C VAL A 86 9.88 4.43 -9.99
N LEU A 87 11.14 4.69 -10.34
CA LEU A 87 11.52 5.30 -11.59
C LEU A 87 12.21 4.25 -12.45
N TYR A 88 11.71 4.07 -13.66
CA TYR A 88 12.24 3.11 -14.65
C TYR A 88 12.94 3.85 -15.80
N ARG A 89 13.78 3.15 -16.54
CA ARG A 89 14.41 3.69 -17.74
C ARG A 89 13.37 4.18 -18.77
N HIS A 90 12.28 3.44 -18.92
CA HIS A 90 11.11 3.86 -19.71
C HIS A 90 10.17 4.65 -18.82
N SER A 91 10.25 5.97 -18.91
CA SER A 91 9.55 6.91 -18.01
C SER A 91 8.01 6.80 -18.04
N ALA A 92 7.43 6.22 -19.09
CA ALA A 92 5.98 5.95 -19.19
C ALA A 92 5.46 5.04 -18.07
N PHE A 93 6.34 4.27 -17.41
CA PHE A 93 6.00 3.39 -16.29
C PHE A 93 6.41 3.95 -14.93
N ASN A 94 6.95 5.17 -14.86
CA ASN A 94 7.24 5.82 -13.59
C ASN A 94 5.98 5.98 -12.77
N ASP A 95 6.01 5.53 -11.52
CA ASP A 95 4.88 5.63 -10.59
C ASP A 95 5.35 6.30 -9.31
N VAL A 96 4.87 7.51 -9.06
CA VAL A 96 5.24 8.33 -7.89
C VAL A 96 3.98 8.73 -7.16
N SER A 97 4.00 8.68 -5.84
CA SER A 97 2.92 9.21 -5.01
C SER A 97 3.44 10.00 -3.83
N ALA A 98 2.71 11.04 -3.46
CA ALA A 98 2.98 11.86 -2.29
C ALA A 98 1.68 12.12 -1.53
N SER A 99 1.75 12.22 -0.20
CA SER A 99 0.59 12.54 0.63
C SER A 99 0.98 13.45 1.79
N ALA A 100 0.03 14.28 2.20
CA ALA A 100 0.11 15.08 3.41
C ALA A 100 -1.19 14.93 4.20
N GLN A 101 -1.08 14.77 5.51
CA GLN A 101 -2.20 14.59 6.43
C GLN A 101 -1.98 15.46 7.67
N LEU A 102 -3.04 16.10 8.11
CA LEU A 102 -3.13 16.78 9.39
C LEU A 102 -4.02 15.95 10.30
N GLY A 103 -3.55 15.64 11.49
CA GLY A 103 -4.28 14.79 12.42
C GLY A 103 -4.10 15.22 13.87
N LEU A 104 -4.91 14.60 14.70
CA LEU A 104 -4.79 14.64 16.14
C LEU A 104 -4.48 13.23 16.64
N GLU A 105 -3.78 13.11 17.75
CA GLU A 105 -3.67 11.88 18.53
C GLU A 105 -4.24 12.15 19.91
N TRP A 106 -5.33 11.49 20.23
CA TRP A 106 -5.93 11.48 21.54
C TRP A 106 -5.70 10.12 22.20
N SER A 107 -5.12 10.12 23.40
CA SER A 107 -4.66 8.93 24.10
C SER A 107 -5.26 8.82 25.50
N PRO A 108 -6.61 8.68 25.66
CA PRO A 108 -7.24 8.52 26.95
C PRO A 108 -6.95 7.13 27.53
N GLY A 109 -6.22 7.08 28.65
CA GLY A 109 -5.89 5.83 29.32
C GLY A 109 -5.04 4.90 28.45
N ARG A 110 -5.62 3.76 28.03
CA ARG A 110 -4.93 2.76 27.16
C ARG A 110 -5.27 2.92 25.69
N GLU A 111 -6.28 3.70 25.36
CA GLU A 111 -6.73 3.93 23.99
C GLU A 111 -5.82 4.88 23.24
N ARG A 112 -5.81 4.74 21.93
CA ARG A 112 -5.18 5.71 21.03
C ARG A 112 -6.08 5.92 19.82
N ILE A 113 -6.62 7.12 19.69
CA ILE A 113 -7.55 7.51 18.64
C ILE A 113 -6.92 8.62 17.82
N ARG A 114 -6.90 8.48 16.50
CA ARG A 114 -6.22 9.42 15.59
C ARG A 114 -7.12 9.79 14.41
N PRO A 115 -7.98 10.78 14.57
CA PRO A 115 -8.63 11.40 13.42
C PRO A 115 -7.60 12.20 12.61
N SER A 116 -7.70 12.12 11.30
CA SER A 116 -6.86 12.89 10.38
C SER A 116 -7.58 13.17 9.07
N ALA A 117 -7.21 14.25 8.39
CA ALA A 117 -7.64 14.57 7.05
C ALA A 117 -6.44 15.00 6.21
N GLY A 118 -6.51 14.78 4.92
CA GLY A 118 -5.39 15.12 4.04
C GLY A 118 -5.66 14.84 2.57
N ALA A 119 -4.60 14.96 1.79
CA ALA A 119 -4.65 14.70 0.36
C ALA A 119 -3.45 13.85 -0.08
N SER A 120 -3.66 13.10 -1.14
CA SER A 120 -2.62 12.37 -1.85
C SER A 120 -2.70 12.65 -3.34
N PHE A 121 -1.53 12.60 -3.98
CA PHE A 121 -1.33 12.80 -5.40
C PHE A 121 -0.56 11.62 -5.96
N ARG A 122 -0.98 11.12 -7.11
CA ARG A 122 -0.26 10.08 -7.85
C ARG A 122 0.06 10.56 -9.24
N TRP A 123 1.32 10.43 -9.63
CA TRP A 123 1.82 10.66 -10.98
C TRP A 123 2.17 9.31 -11.59
N TYR A 124 1.71 9.09 -12.81
CA TYR A 124 2.04 7.90 -13.60
C TYR A 124 2.51 8.35 -14.98
N GLY A 125 3.64 7.80 -15.45
CA GLY A 125 4.25 8.24 -16.71
C GLY A 125 4.67 9.70 -16.73
N GLY A 126 4.97 10.30 -15.55
CA GLY A 126 5.31 11.72 -15.41
C GLY A 126 4.12 12.67 -15.40
N GLN A 127 2.89 12.19 -15.55
CA GLN A 127 1.67 13.01 -15.53
C GLN A 127 0.88 12.79 -14.24
N LEU A 128 0.21 13.82 -13.76
CA LEU A 128 -0.71 13.69 -12.62
C LEU A 128 -1.87 12.76 -13.04
N TYR A 129 -1.92 11.59 -12.42
CA TYR A 129 -2.90 10.55 -12.70
C TYR A 129 -4.16 10.69 -11.86
N ALA A 130 -4.00 10.90 -10.54
CA ALA A 130 -5.12 11.02 -9.62
C ALA A 130 -4.80 11.93 -8.44
N ARG A 131 -5.85 12.56 -7.89
CA ARG A 131 -5.85 13.27 -6.62
C ARG A 131 -6.91 12.65 -5.73
N THR A 132 -6.57 12.42 -4.45
CA THR A 132 -7.52 11.87 -3.48
C THR A 132 -7.50 12.74 -2.23
N ALA A 133 -8.66 13.25 -1.82
CA ALA A 133 -8.85 13.86 -0.52
C ALA A 133 -9.46 12.83 0.43
N THR A 134 -8.94 12.70 1.66
CA THR A 134 -9.35 11.68 2.61
C THR A 134 -9.56 12.24 4.01
N ALA A 135 -10.50 11.64 4.73
CA ALA A 135 -10.61 11.71 6.19
C ALA A 135 -10.46 10.28 6.72
N THR A 136 -9.66 10.12 7.78
CA THR A 136 -9.36 8.83 8.38
C THR A 136 -9.51 8.91 9.89
N ILE A 137 -10.03 7.86 10.50
CA ILE A 137 -9.94 7.63 11.94
C ILE A 137 -9.23 6.30 12.16
N ASP A 138 -8.11 6.34 12.90
CA ASP A 138 -7.39 5.16 13.37
C ASP A 138 -7.66 4.98 14.86
N TRP A 139 -7.92 3.76 15.29
CA TRP A 139 -8.06 3.37 16.69
C TRP A 139 -7.12 2.23 17.02
N GLN A 140 -6.50 2.28 18.19
CA GLN A 140 -5.66 1.21 18.72
C GLN A 140 -5.99 0.96 20.20
N HIS A 141 -6.14 -0.31 20.54
CA HIS A 141 -6.44 -0.79 21.88
C HIS A 141 -5.48 -1.92 22.27
N PRO A 142 -4.57 -1.71 23.23
CA PRO A 142 -3.75 -2.80 23.77
C PRO A 142 -4.65 -3.73 24.62
N LEU A 143 -4.72 -5.00 24.25
CA LEU A 143 -5.45 -6.03 24.96
C LEU A 143 -4.70 -6.44 26.23
N ASP A 144 -3.40 -6.70 26.07
CA ASP A 144 -2.47 -7.06 27.14
C ASP A 144 -1.07 -6.49 26.86
N GLY A 145 -0.03 -6.96 27.56
CA GLY A 145 1.34 -6.53 27.36
C GLY A 145 1.98 -7.02 26.05
N LYS A 146 1.33 -7.92 25.31
CA LYS A 146 1.88 -8.58 24.10
C LYS A 146 0.97 -8.46 22.89
N SER A 147 -0.29 -8.08 23.06
CA SER A 147 -1.26 -8.04 21.95
C SER A 147 -2.05 -6.74 21.91
N GLN A 148 -2.46 -6.35 20.71
CA GLN A 148 -3.27 -5.17 20.46
C GLN A 148 -4.27 -5.41 19.32
N LEU A 149 -5.39 -4.72 19.41
CA LEU A 149 -6.33 -4.53 18.32
C LEU A 149 -6.13 -3.16 17.69
N GLY A 150 -6.30 -3.08 16.38
CA GLY A 150 -6.39 -1.84 15.65
C GLY A 150 -7.59 -1.85 14.73
N ALA A 151 -8.19 -0.69 14.52
CA ALA A 151 -9.19 -0.49 13.48
C ALA A 151 -8.92 0.84 12.78
N ALA A 152 -9.20 0.90 11.49
CA ALA A 152 -9.15 2.15 10.74
C ALA A 152 -10.32 2.24 9.78
N LEU A 153 -10.86 3.45 9.65
CA LEU A 153 -11.87 3.79 8.65
C LEU A 153 -11.41 5.03 7.91
N THR A 154 -11.37 4.93 6.58
CA THR A 154 -11.06 6.04 5.67
C THR A 154 -12.22 6.27 4.74
N ALA A 155 -12.61 7.52 4.58
CA ALA A 155 -13.52 7.99 3.55
C ALA A 155 -12.84 9.07 2.72
N GLY A 156 -13.10 9.12 1.42
CA GLY A 156 -12.49 10.13 0.56
C GLY A 156 -13.11 10.22 -0.82
N THR A 157 -12.63 11.20 -1.58
CA THR A 157 -12.97 11.39 -2.99
C THR A 157 -11.72 11.28 -3.83
N THR A 158 -11.82 10.62 -4.98
CA THR A 158 -10.72 10.51 -5.95
C THR A 158 -11.15 11.10 -7.29
N ASP A 159 -10.33 12.01 -7.81
CA ASP A 159 -10.45 12.62 -9.13
C ASP A 159 -9.33 12.08 -10.03
N TYR A 160 -9.67 11.41 -11.11
CA TYR A 160 -8.74 10.90 -12.12
C TYR A 160 -8.59 11.90 -13.26
N ARG A 161 -7.36 12.25 -13.61
CA ARG A 161 -7.09 13.31 -14.60
C ARG A 161 -7.23 12.86 -16.04
N LEU A 162 -7.04 11.58 -16.32
CA LEU A 162 -7.07 11.02 -17.68
C LEU A 162 -8.40 10.34 -18.01
N ASN A 163 -9.16 9.91 -17.00
CA ASN A 163 -10.43 9.22 -17.21
C ASN A 163 -11.41 9.55 -16.07
N HIS A 164 -12.19 10.60 -16.27
CA HIS A 164 -13.18 11.06 -15.30
C HIS A 164 -14.36 10.09 -15.06
N LEU A 165 -14.51 9.04 -15.87
CA LEU A 165 -15.47 7.96 -15.60
C LEU A 165 -15.10 7.17 -14.33
N GLN A 166 -13.86 7.25 -13.89
CA GLN A 166 -13.37 6.62 -12.66
C GLN A 166 -13.55 7.49 -11.41
N ASP A 167 -13.89 8.79 -11.56
CA ASP A 167 -14.07 9.70 -10.41
C ASP A 167 -15.15 9.17 -9.47
N GLY A 168 -14.86 9.19 -8.16
CA GLY A 168 -15.82 8.67 -7.19
C GLY A 168 -15.36 8.73 -5.76
N MET A 169 -16.16 8.11 -4.88
CA MET A 169 -15.89 7.97 -3.45
C MET A 169 -15.07 6.73 -3.18
N LEU A 170 -14.16 6.85 -2.24
CA LEU A 170 -13.37 5.76 -1.67
C LEU A 170 -13.75 5.55 -0.20
N TRP A 171 -14.04 4.31 0.16
CA TRP A 171 -14.18 3.86 1.54
C TRP A 171 -13.22 2.71 1.77
N ASN A 172 -12.48 2.77 2.85
CA ASN A 172 -11.60 1.68 3.27
C ASN A 172 -11.80 1.45 4.76
N ALA A 173 -12.01 0.20 5.15
CA ALA A 173 -12.10 -0.22 6.53
C ALA A 173 -11.11 -1.34 6.78
N SER A 174 -10.44 -1.34 7.93
CA SER A 174 -9.57 -2.44 8.34
C SER A 174 -9.67 -2.72 9.83
N ILE A 175 -9.47 -4.00 10.18
CA ILE A 175 -9.33 -4.47 11.57
C ILE A 175 -8.08 -5.32 11.63
N ALA A 176 -7.19 -5.02 12.57
CA ALA A 176 -5.92 -5.72 12.74
C ALA A 176 -5.80 -6.26 14.16
N TYR A 177 -5.38 -7.52 14.27
CA TYR A 177 -4.89 -8.11 15.51
C TYR A 177 -3.40 -8.36 15.39
N GLU A 178 -2.63 -7.88 16.34
CA GLU A 178 -1.18 -8.06 16.38
C GLU A 178 -0.75 -8.64 17.72
N ARG A 179 0.22 -9.54 17.70
CA ARG A 179 0.77 -10.20 18.90
C ARG A 179 2.27 -10.36 18.82
N ALA A 180 2.96 -10.00 19.89
CA ALA A 180 4.33 -10.42 20.15
C ALA A 180 4.29 -11.84 20.75
N PHE A 181 4.94 -12.81 20.09
CA PHE A 181 5.02 -14.18 20.60
C PHE A 181 6.09 -14.27 21.70
N ASP A 182 7.22 -13.62 21.46
CA ASP A 182 8.31 -13.42 22.41
C ASP A 182 8.96 -12.03 22.19
N ALA A 183 10.09 -11.77 22.85
CA ALA A 183 10.81 -10.50 22.76
C ALA A 183 11.39 -10.21 21.35
N ARG A 184 11.47 -11.22 20.48
CA ARG A 184 12.13 -11.16 19.17
C ARG A 184 11.27 -11.61 18.02
N SER A 185 10.02 -12.00 18.26
CA SER A 185 9.10 -12.44 17.21
C SER A 185 7.68 -11.99 17.48
N GLY A 186 6.94 -11.82 16.42
CA GLY A 186 5.54 -11.48 16.46
C GLY A 186 4.89 -11.61 15.12
N GLY A 187 3.61 -11.38 15.08
CA GLY A 187 2.82 -11.46 13.87
C GLY A 187 1.50 -10.73 14.01
N GLY A 188 0.77 -10.70 12.93
CA GLY A 188 -0.54 -10.07 12.89
C GLY A 188 -1.37 -10.58 11.75
N ILE A 189 -2.68 -10.41 11.91
CA ILE A 189 -3.69 -10.61 10.88
C ILE A 189 -4.45 -9.31 10.71
N THR A 190 -4.66 -8.91 9.46
CA THR A 190 -5.45 -7.73 9.11
C THR A 190 -6.55 -8.13 8.13
N LEU A 191 -7.79 -7.80 8.46
CA LEU A 191 -8.93 -7.86 7.55
C LEU A 191 -9.10 -6.48 6.92
N VAL A 192 -9.29 -6.43 5.60
CA VAL A 192 -9.46 -5.16 4.84
C VAL A 192 -10.68 -5.25 3.97
N GLY A 193 -11.49 -4.19 3.96
CA GLY A 193 -12.59 -3.98 3.04
C GLY A 193 -12.43 -2.65 2.31
N THR A 194 -12.67 -2.62 1.01
CA THR A 194 -12.61 -1.39 0.21
C THR A 194 -13.83 -1.30 -0.69
N ARG A 195 -14.44 -0.13 -0.73
CA ARG A 195 -15.46 0.25 -1.70
C ARG A 195 -14.96 1.46 -2.46
N GLN A 196 -14.96 1.37 -3.78
CA GLN A 196 -14.73 2.49 -4.67
C GLN A 196 -15.95 2.66 -5.56
N THR A 197 -16.64 3.79 -5.47
CA THR A 197 -17.64 4.17 -6.45
C THR A 197 -16.98 4.83 -7.65
N ALA A 198 -17.67 4.95 -8.75
CA ALA A 198 -17.21 5.63 -9.96
C ALA A 198 -18.39 6.26 -10.68
N ARG A 199 -18.15 7.24 -11.56
CA ARG A 199 -19.23 7.81 -12.42
C ARG A 199 -19.79 6.76 -13.36
N ASP A 200 -18.93 5.94 -13.96
CA ASP A 200 -19.34 4.75 -14.71
C ASP A 200 -19.28 3.52 -13.79
N PRO A 201 -20.41 2.81 -13.58
CA PRO A 201 -20.47 1.64 -12.73
C PRO A 201 -19.50 0.51 -13.12
N GLY A 202 -19.02 0.47 -14.37
CA GLY A 202 -18.00 -0.49 -14.81
C GLY A 202 -16.65 -0.33 -14.09
N TYR A 203 -16.36 0.86 -13.59
CA TYR A 203 -15.16 1.12 -12.79
C TYR A 203 -15.40 1.05 -11.27
N ALA A 204 -16.66 0.99 -10.85
CA ALA A 204 -16.99 0.87 -9.44
C ALA A 204 -16.71 -0.54 -8.94
N THR A 205 -16.10 -0.68 -7.75
CA THR A 205 -15.66 -1.97 -7.22
C THR A 205 -15.88 -2.07 -5.71
N VAL A 206 -16.08 -3.30 -5.25
CA VAL A 206 -15.96 -3.69 -3.84
C VAL A 206 -14.90 -4.77 -3.72
N SER A 207 -14.10 -4.72 -2.67
CA SER A 207 -13.14 -5.78 -2.38
C SER A 207 -13.02 -6.05 -0.89
N GLY A 208 -12.68 -7.30 -0.56
CA GLY A 208 -12.36 -7.73 0.79
C GLY A 208 -11.14 -8.65 0.78
N GLY A 209 -10.37 -8.63 1.84
CA GLY A 209 -9.15 -9.44 1.91
C GLY A 209 -8.63 -9.64 3.30
N VAL A 210 -7.61 -10.50 3.38
CA VAL A 210 -6.86 -10.80 4.60
C VAL A 210 -5.37 -10.71 4.31
N ASP A 211 -4.64 -10.07 5.21
CA ASP A 211 -3.19 -9.98 5.18
C ASP A 211 -2.62 -10.57 6.47
N LEU A 212 -1.63 -11.43 6.34
CA LEU A 212 -0.89 -12.07 7.42
C LEU A 212 0.54 -11.53 7.42
N LEU A 213 1.07 -11.27 8.60
CA LEU A 213 2.45 -10.87 8.83
C LEU A 213 3.07 -11.75 9.92
N TYR A 214 4.25 -12.26 9.66
CA TYR A 214 5.15 -12.80 10.69
C TYR A 214 6.50 -12.11 10.59
N TRP A 215 7.09 -11.77 11.73
CA TRP A 215 8.45 -11.21 11.78
C TRP A 215 9.26 -11.85 12.90
N ARG A 216 10.58 -11.91 12.71
CA ARG A 216 11.51 -12.38 13.70
C ARG A 216 12.83 -11.62 13.64
N GLU A 217 13.42 -11.39 14.81
CA GLU A 217 14.73 -10.80 14.95
C GLU A 217 15.79 -11.89 15.21
N PHE A 218 16.83 -11.92 14.39
CA PHE A 218 18.00 -12.78 14.50
C PHE A 218 19.20 -11.90 14.83
N GLY A 219 19.50 -11.72 16.11
CA GLY A 219 20.50 -10.74 16.55
C GLY A 219 20.07 -9.32 16.16
N LYS A 220 20.85 -8.67 15.30
CA LYS A 220 20.56 -7.33 14.74
C LYS A 220 19.85 -7.37 13.37
N THR A 221 19.46 -8.54 12.88
CA THR A 221 18.74 -8.69 11.62
C THR A 221 17.26 -8.92 11.89
N SER A 222 16.39 -8.13 11.28
CA SER A 222 14.94 -8.36 11.32
C SER A 222 14.51 -8.97 9.99
N ALA A 223 13.90 -10.16 10.03
CA ALA A 223 13.28 -10.79 8.87
C ALA A 223 11.76 -10.81 9.02
N PHE A 224 11.05 -10.83 7.91
CA PHE A 224 9.59 -10.92 7.89
C PHE A 224 9.10 -11.72 6.69
N VAL A 225 7.89 -12.25 6.83
CA VAL A 225 7.12 -12.91 5.77
C VAL A 225 5.71 -12.34 5.79
N THR A 226 5.13 -12.14 4.62
CA THR A 226 3.75 -11.69 4.44
C THR A 226 3.02 -12.63 3.49
N LEU A 227 1.74 -12.86 3.76
CA LEU A 227 0.81 -13.55 2.87
C LEU A 227 -0.47 -12.72 2.79
N GLY A 228 -1.05 -12.61 1.61
CA GLY A 228 -2.29 -11.86 1.41
C GLY A 228 -3.21 -12.54 0.42
N GLY A 229 -4.50 -12.46 0.66
CA GLY A 229 -5.55 -12.91 -0.25
C GLY A 229 -6.64 -11.85 -0.35
N ARG A 230 -7.10 -11.56 -1.56
CA ARG A 230 -8.13 -10.55 -1.81
C ARG A 230 -9.11 -11.01 -2.87
N ARG A 231 -10.37 -10.74 -2.64
CA ARG A 231 -11.46 -10.85 -3.61
C ARG A 231 -11.92 -9.45 -4.02
N LEU A 232 -12.11 -9.23 -5.32
CA LEU A 232 -12.68 -8.00 -5.88
C LEU A 232 -13.83 -8.32 -6.81
N GLU A 233 -14.88 -7.50 -6.75
CA GLU A 233 -16.01 -7.53 -7.68
C GLU A 233 -16.34 -6.12 -8.17
N GLY A 234 -16.52 -5.99 -9.49
CA GLY A 234 -17.05 -4.78 -10.13
C GLY A 234 -18.57 -4.73 -10.05
N ASP A 235 -19.16 -3.54 -10.03
CA ASP A 235 -20.63 -3.38 -9.99
C ASP A 235 -21.28 -3.73 -11.33
N ALA A 236 -20.63 -3.34 -12.42
CA ALA A 236 -21.07 -3.61 -13.79
C ALA A 236 -19.91 -4.06 -14.66
N ARG A 237 -20.18 -4.49 -15.88
CA ARG A 237 -19.13 -4.76 -16.86
C ARG A 237 -18.54 -3.47 -17.42
N LEU A 238 -17.26 -3.49 -17.72
CA LEU A 238 -16.61 -2.46 -18.51
C LEU A 238 -17.14 -2.51 -19.97
N PHE A 239 -17.24 -1.38 -20.61
CA PHE A 239 -17.89 -1.23 -21.92
C PHE A 239 -17.46 -2.27 -22.97
N LEU A 240 -16.17 -2.56 -23.07
CA LEU A 240 -15.64 -3.48 -24.08
C LEU A 240 -15.67 -4.96 -23.69
N PHE A 241 -15.91 -5.30 -22.43
CA PHE A 241 -15.76 -6.68 -21.94
C PHE A 241 -17.13 -7.34 -21.73
N PRO A 242 -17.25 -8.66 -22.04
CA PRO A 242 -18.51 -9.38 -21.88
C PRO A 242 -18.88 -9.56 -20.41
N ASP A 243 -17.88 -9.73 -19.54
CA ASP A 243 -18.07 -10.06 -18.15
C ASP A 243 -17.83 -8.88 -17.22
N ARG A 244 -18.51 -8.92 -16.06
CA ARG A 244 -18.23 -8.06 -14.93
C ARG A 244 -16.90 -8.47 -14.31
N ARG A 245 -16.07 -7.51 -13.92
CA ARG A 245 -14.78 -7.72 -13.30
C ARG A 245 -14.92 -8.48 -11.98
N ARG A 246 -14.31 -9.65 -11.90
CA ARG A 246 -14.19 -10.47 -10.69
C ARG A 246 -12.77 -10.95 -10.58
N GLU A 247 -12.14 -10.74 -9.44
CA GLU A 247 -10.73 -11.05 -9.26
C GLU A 247 -10.48 -11.80 -7.97
N TRP A 248 -9.47 -12.67 -8.03
CA TRP A 248 -8.76 -13.21 -6.88
C TRP A 248 -7.30 -12.81 -6.97
N THR A 249 -6.81 -12.14 -5.94
CA THR A 249 -5.40 -11.81 -5.84
C THR A 249 -4.77 -12.59 -4.70
N LEU A 250 -3.67 -13.28 -4.98
CA LEU A 250 -2.80 -13.89 -3.99
C LEU A 250 -1.48 -13.14 -3.98
N SER A 251 -1.00 -12.77 -2.81
CA SER A 251 0.31 -12.16 -2.61
C SER A 251 1.11 -12.91 -1.56
N ALA A 252 2.40 -13.05 -1.79
CA ALA A 252 3.36 -13.58 -0.84
C ALA A 252 4.62 -12.73 -0.89
N GLY A 253 5.19 -12.43 0.25
CA GLY A 253 6.39 -11.61 0.32
C GLY A 253 7.28 -11.99 1.49
N GLY A 254 8.52 -11.54 1.41
CA GLY A 254 9.46 -11.69 2.51
C GLY A 254 10.63 -10.74 2.34
N GLY A 255 11.32 -10.48 3.43
CA GLY A 255 12.48 -9.61 3.39
C GLY A 255 13.24 -9.58 4.70
N ALA A 256 14.38 -8.91 4.65
CA ALA A 256 15.22 -8.73 5.82
C ALA A 256 15.85 -7.34 5.81
N THR A 257 16.01 -6.78 7.01
CA THR A 257 16.80 -5.58 7.27
C THR A 257 18.03 -5.99 8.09
N LEU A 258 19.21 -5.80 7.50
CA LEU A 258 20.49 -6.27 8.04
C LEU A 258 21.14 -5.19 8.91
N ARG A 259 20.60 -4.92 10.09
CA ARG A 259 21.13 -3.88 11.00
C ARG A 259 22.52 -4.19 11.54
N ALA A 260 22.98 -5.46 11.44
CA ALA A 260 24.36 -5.82 11.75
C ALA A 260 25.38 -5.16 10.78
N LEU A 261 24.94 -4.85 9.55
CA LEU A 261 25.73 -4.20 8.50
C LEU A 261 25.40 -2.70 8.39
N ALA A 262 24.77 -2.12 9.40
CA ALA A 262 24.41 -0.71 9.35
C ALA A 262 25.65 0.19 9.37
N TRP A 263 25.67 1.16 8.46
CA TRP A 263 26.68 2.19 8.34
C TRP A 263 26.04 3.57 8.44
N HIS A 264 26.52 4.41 9.34
CA HIS A 264 25.91 5.72 9.64
C HIS A 264 24.38 5.69 9.87
N GLY A 265 23.86 4.58 10.44
CA GLY A 265 22.44 4.39 10.70
C GLY A 265 21.63 3.90 9.50
N PHE A 266 22.23 3.74 8.33
CA PHE A 266 21.61 3.09 7.17
C PHE A 266 21.86 1.58 7.24
N ALA A 267 20.78 0.80 7.18
CA ALA A 267 20.85 -0.66 7.17
C ALA A 267 20.48 -1.21 5.79
N PRO A 268 21.22 -2.18 5.25
CA PRO A 268 20.84 -2.87 4.02
C PRO A 268 19.48 -3.55 4.18
N LEU A 269 18.69 -3.50 3.10
CA LEU A 269 17.36 -4.07 3.00
C LEU A 269 17.26 -4.95 1.75
N VAL A 270 16.69 -6.14 1.93
CA VAL A 270 16.32 -7.03 0.84
C VAL A 270 14.85 -7.41 1.00
N ARG A 271 14.09 -7.33 -0.09
CA ARG A 271 12.68 -7.75 -0.13
C ARG A 271 12.39 -8.41 -1.46
N VAL A 272 11.55 -9.45 -1.43
CA VAL A 272 10.98 -10.10 -2.61
C VAL A 272 9.47 -10.21 -2.40
N GLU A 273 8.71 -9.94 -3.44
CA GLU A 273 7.26 -10.01 -3.46
C GLU A 273 6.80 -10.79 -4.69
N PHE A 274 5.86 -11.70 -4.50
CA PHE A 274 5.12 -12.40 -5.54
C PHE A 274 3.66 -11.95 -5.49
N GLU A 275 3.05 -11.77 -6.66
CA GLU A 275 1.64 -11.42 -6.79
C GLU A 275 1.05 -12.15 -8.00
N ARG A 276 -0.11 -12.79 -7.81
CA ARG A 276 -0.92 -13.39 -8.88
C ARG A 276 -2.33 -12.86 -8.78
N ASN A 277 -2.83 -12.27 -9.84
CA ASN A 277 -4.20 -11.81 -9.97
C ASN A 277 -4.89 -12.62 -11.07
N TRP A 278 -5.93 -13.35 -10.71
CA TRP A 278 -6.83 -14.01 -11.66
C TRP A 278 -8.04 -13.13 -11.86
N SER A 279 -8.36 -12.80 -13.10
CA SER A 279 -9.47 -11.90 -13.44
C SER A 279 -10.34 -12.46 -14.56
N THR A 280 -11.67 -12.23 -14.47
CA THR A 280 -12.60 -12.47 -15.58
C THR A 280 -12.39 -11.50 -16.74
N VAL A 281 -11.73 -10.37 -16.51
CA VAL A 281 -11.35 -9.40 -17.54
C VAL A 281 -9.86 -9.55 -17.79
N GLY A 282 -9.48 -10.12 -18.94
CA GLY A 282 -8.10 -10.50 -19.26
C GLY A 282 -7.08 -9.37 -19.10
N LEU A 283 -7.49 -8.11 -19.24
CA LEU A 283 -6.64 -6.93 -19.01
C LEU A 283 -6.05 -6.89 -17.58
N TYR A 284 -6.76 -7.43 -16.60
CA TYR A 284 -6.37 -7.45 -15.18
C TYR A 284 -5.83 -8.81 -14.72
N ASP A 285 -5.72 -9.80 -15.61
CA ASP A 285 -5.10 -11.08 -15.30
C ASP A 285 -3.58 -10.98 -15.43
N TYR A 286 -2.84 -11.13 -14.32
CA TYR A 286 -1.39 -11.00 -14.34
C TYR A 286 -0.69 -11.77 -13.23
N ARG A 287 0.61 -12.00 -13.43
CA ARG A 287 1.56 -12.44 -12.40
C ARG A 287 2.74 -11.47 -12.33
N ARG A 288 3.34 -11.39 -11.14
CA ARG A 288 4.44 -10.47 -10.89
C ARG A 288 5.39 -11.03 -9.84
N VAL A 289 6.68 -10.90 -10.07
CA VAL A 289 7.73 -11.07 -9.06
C VAL A 289 8.51 -9.77 -9.02
N ALA A 290 8.60 -9.16 -7.85
CA ALA A 290 9.33 -7.91 -7.67
C ALA A 290 10.33 -8.03 -6.52
N GLY A 291 11.48 -7.39 -6.68
CA GLY A 291 12.51 -7.29 -5.67
C GLY A 291 12.74 -5.84 -5.21
N THR A 292 13.36 -5.70 -4.05
CA THR A 292 13.96 -4.44 -3.60
C THR A 292 15.27 -4.76 -2.91
N PHE A 293 16.35 -4.16 -3.40
CA PHE A 293 17.70 -4.27 -2.83
C PHE A 293 18.20 -2.86 -2.54
N GLY A 294 18.29 -2.50 -1.29
CA GLY A 294 18.56 -1.11 -0.95
C GLY A 294 19.01 -0.90 0.48
N ILE A 295 18.83 0.33 0.93
CA ILE A 295 19.13 0.77 2.28
C ILE A 295 17.90 1.42 2.90
N THR A 296 17.78 1.29 4.20
CA THR A 296 16.73 1.96 4.99
C THR A 296 17.32 2.61 6.22
N ARG A 297 16.71 3.72 6.65
CA ARG A 297 17.03 4.39 7.91
C ARG A 297 15.75 4.92 8.55
N ALA A 298 15.67 4.80 9.88
CA ALA A 298 14.64 5.42 10.71
C ALA A 298 15.30 6.33 11.75
N PHE A 299 14.73 7.53 11.96
CA PHE A 299 15.20 8.58 12.85
C PHE A 299 14.30 8.76 14.06
#